data_5f14f7dba186e05d8d580ae3baabca45
#
_entry.id   5f14f7dba186e05d8d580ae3baabca45
#
_cell.length_a   1.000
_cell.length_b   1.000
_cell.length_c   1.000
_cell.angle_alpha   90.00
_cell.angle_beta   90.00
_cell.angle_gamma   90.00
#
_symmetry.space_group_name_H-M   'P 1'
#
loop_
_entity.id
_entity.type
_entity.pdbx_description
1 polymer ?
#
loop_
_entity_poly.entity_id
_entity_poly.type
_entity_poly.pdbx_seq_one_letter_code
_entity_poly.pdbx_strand_id
1 'polypeptide(L)'
;MLVEESTGSDDFVSTFWRRHANSKSGWSRTLTLPAILYAVYHRNWRFLATVGVFTTLNPLLFSPPEDEDAWMTRVVFAERWCREKRQGVLDFSYPNVLNVLNIPAAGYALFAAYRRQPLRVALMCVVSMVLKFWFVGALVRRYDARQMDSPRE
;
A
#
# COMPACT_ATOMS: atom_id res chain seq x y z
N MET A 1 12.11 30.22 22.29
CA MET A 1 12.96 29.01 22.28
C MET A 1 12.09 27.76 22.11
N LEU A 2 11.23 27.69 21.08
CA LEU A 2 10.31 26.57 20.79
C LEU A 2 10.10 26.35 19.27
N VAL A 3 11.11 26.62 18.43
CA VAL A 3 10.98 26.56 16.95
C VAL A 3 11.85 25.44 16.33
N GLU A 4 12.71 24.74 17.08
CA GLU A 4 13.65 23.78 16.52
C GLU A 4 13.20 22.30 16.50
N GLU A 5 12.15 21.94 17.22
CA GLU A 5 11.71 20.52 17.25
C GLU A 5 10.76 20.10 16.11
N SER A 6 10.13 21.06 15.43
CA SER A 6 9.24 20.75 14.30
C SER A 6 9.97 20.43 13.00
N THR A 7 11.16 20.99 12.79
CA THR A 7 11.93 20.85 11.54
C THR A 7 12.47 19.44 11.34
N GLY A 8 12.89 18.76 12.38
CA GLY A 8 13.46 17.40 12.27
C GLY A 8 12.43 16.31 12.01
N SER A 9 11.22 16.43 12.56
CA SER A 9 10.13 15.47 12.33
C SER A 9 9.57 15.61 10.91
N ASP A 10 9.45 16.83 10.41
CA ASP A 10 8.93 17.09 9.06
C ASP A 10 9.91 16.63 7.98
N ASP A 11 11.21 16.79 8.22
CA ASP A 11 12.26 16.31 7.31
C ASP A 11 12.33 14.77 7.27
N PHE A 12 12.18 14.10 8.43
CA PHE A 12 12.08 12.64 8.49
C PHE A 12 10.84 12.13 7.75
N VAL A 13 9.67 12.72 7.98
CA VAL A 13 8.42 12.35 7.32
C VAL A 13 8.50 12.55 5.81
N SER A 14 9.06 13.67 5.35
CA SER A 14 9.25 13.95 3.93
C SER A 14 10.20 12.95 3.27
N THR A 15 11.32 12.64 3.91
CA THR A 15 12.29 11.63 3.46
C THR A 15 11.69 10.24 3.42
N PHE A 16 10.91 9.86 4.43
CA PHE A 16 10.18 8.60 4.46
C PHE A 16 9.23 8.46 3.26
N TRP A 17 8.41 9.48 2.99
CA TRP A 17 7.48 9.46 1.85
C TRP A 17 8.19 9.41 0.51
N ARG A 18 9.31 10.10 0.36
CA ARG A 18 10.10 10.05 -0.87
C ARG A 18 10.66 8.66 -1.13
N ARG A 19 11.22 8.00 -0.12
CA ARG A 19 11.73 6.61 -0.24
C ARG A 19 10.60 5.60 -0.44
N HIS A 20 9.48 5.80 0.25
CA HIS A 20 8.28 4.97 0.10
C HIS A 20 7.71 5.01 -1.33
N ALA A 21 7.88 6.11 -2.04
CA ALA A 21 7.41 6.30 -3.40
C ALA A 21 8.25 5.55 -4.46
N ASN A 22 9.38 4.90 -4.09
CA ASN A 22 10.15 4.11 -5.03
C ASN A 22 9.30 2.97 -5.63
N SER A 23 9.31 2.87 -6.96
CA SER A 23 8.52 1.88 -7.70
C SER A 23 8.86 0.43 -7.29
N LYS A 24 10.14 0.12 -7.06
CA LYS A 24 10.59 -1.21 -6.60
C LYS A 24 10.05 -1.53 -5.20
N SER A 25 10.03 -0.53 -4.30
CA SER A 25 9.39 -0.65 -2.98
C SER A 25 7.90 -0.97 -3.12
N GLY A 26 7.19 -0.26 -3.97
CA GLY A 26 5.77 -0.48 -4.22
C GLY A 26 5.48 -1.89 -4.74
N TRP A 27 6.19 -2.34 -5.78
CA TRP A 27 6.01 -3.67 -6.34
C TRP A 27 6.37 -4.79 -5.37
N SER A 28 7.45 -4.65 -4.57
CA SER A 28 7.80 -5.66 -3.57
C SER A 28 6.72 -5.82 -2.49
N ARG A 29 6.00 -4.76 -2.16
CA ARG A 29 4.87 -4.81 -1.21
C ARG A 29 3.65 -5.55 -1.76
N THR A 30 3.49 -5.65 -3.07
CA THR A 30 2.39 -6.45 -3.65
C THR A 30 2.54 -7.93 -3.32
N LEU A 31 3.76 -8.41 -3.10
CA LEU A 31 4.05 -9.79 -2.72
C LEU A 31 3.81 -10.07 -1.22
N THR A 32 3.57 -9.04 -0.40
CA THR A 32 3.39 -9.20 1.04
C THR A 32 2.21 -10.11 1.39
N LEU A 33 1.03 -9.89 0.78
CA LEU A 33 -0.14 -10.72 1.05
C LEU A 33 0.08 -12.18 0.64
N PRO A 34 0.52 -12.52 -0.59
CA PRO A 34 0.86 -13.90 -0.96
C PRO A 34 1.88 -14.54 -0.01
N ALA A 35 2.93 -13.80 0.39
CA ALA A 35 3.96 -14.30 1.30
C ALA A 35 3.41 -14.59 2.71
N ILE A 36 2.55 -13.72 3.24
CA ILE A 36 1.86 -13.94 4.52
C ILE A 36 0.97 -15.19 4.43
N LEU A 37 0.15 -15.30 3.37
CA LEU A 37 -0.73 -16.46 3.17
C LEU A 37 0.07 -17.76 3.07
N TYR A 38 1.19 -17.76 2.36
CA TYR A 38 2.10 -18.90 2.28
C TYR A 38 2.67 -19.25 3.65
N ALA A 39 3.15 -18.27 4.41
CA ALA A 39 3.71 -18.46 5.75
C ALA A 39 2.69 -19.08 6.71
N VAL A 40 1.45 -18.55 6.72
CA VAL A 40 0.36 -19.03 7.57
C VAL A 40 -0.07 -20.46 7.15
N TYR A 41 -0.21 -20.70 5.86
CA TYR A 41 -0.59 -22.01 5.31
C TYR A 41 0.40 -23.11 5.71
N HIS A 42 1.71 -22.83 5.62
CA HIS A 42 2.78 -23.77 6.01
C HIS A 42 3.13 -23.71 7.49
N ARG A 43 2.49 -22.80 8.27
CA ARG A 43 2.80 -22.53 9.68
C ARG A 43 4.28 -22.17 9.91
N ASN A 44 4.88 -21.51 8.92
CA ASN A 44 6.26 -21.04 9.02
C ASN A 44 6.31 -19.65 9.68
N TRP A 45 6.28 -19.66 11.00
CA TRP A 45 6.25 -18.42 11.80
C TRP A 45 7.52 -17.60 11.67
N ARG A 46 8.66 -18.26 11.41
CA ARG A 46 9.93 -17.56 11.15
C ARG A 46 9.84 -16.76 9.85
N PHE A 47 9.35 -17.37 8.79
CA PHE A 47 9.13 -16.68 7.52
C PHE A 47 8.09 -15.56 7.64
N LEU A 48 7.01 -15.79 8.41
CA LEU A 48 6.02 -14.75 8.71
C LEU A 48 6.66 -13.54 9.41
N ALA A 49 7.51 -13.77 10.41
CA ALA A 49 8.25 -12.71 11.09
C ALA A 49 9.18 -11.95 10.12
N THR A 50 9.88 -12.67 9.24
CA THR A 50 10.74 -12.07 8.19
C THR A 50 9.93 -11.18 7.25
N VAL A 51 8.75 -11.65 6.80
CA VAL A 51 7.85 -10.84 5.95
C VAL A 51 7.36 -9.61 6.70
N GLY A 52 7.03 -9.73 7.98
CA GLY A 52 6.64 -8.59 8.83
C GLY A 52 7.75 -7.54 8.95
N VAL A 53 8.96 -7.97 9.27
CA VAL A 53 10.15 -7.09 9.35
C VAL A 53 10.41 -6.44 7.99
N PHE A 54 10.43 -7.22 6.91
CA PHE A 54 10.61 -6.69 5.55
C PHE A 54 9.56 -5.64 5.21
N THR A 55 8.28 -5.90 5.48
CA THR A 55 7.19 -4.97 5.16
C THR A 55 7.32 -3.65 5.94
N THR A 56 7.74 -3.73 7.20
CA THR A 56 7.94 -2.55 8.06
C THR A 56 9.14 -1.71 7.60
N LEU A 57 10.25 -2.37 7.26
CA LEU A 57 11.48 -1.70 6.83
C LEU A 57 11.49 -1.34 5.34
N ASN A 58 10.59 -1.92 4.55
CA ASN A 58 10.55 -1.75 3.09
C ASN A 58 10.69 -0.30 2.62
N PRO A 59 9.98 0.69 3.20
CA PRO A 59 10.12 2.08 2.78
C PRO A 59 11.53 2.66 2.97
N LEU A 60 12.31 2.09 3.89
CA LEU A 60 13.65 2.57 4.22
C LEU A 60 14.75 1.85 3.41
N LEU A 61 14.43 0.70 2.80
CA LEU A 61 15.39 -0.12 2.06
C LEU A 61 15.69 0.40 0.66
N PHE A 62 14.85 1.29 0.12
CA PHE A 62 14.97 1.80 -1.24
C PHE A 62 15.34 3.27 -1.25
N SER A 63 16.10 3.69 -2.27
CA SER A 63 16.39 5.09 -2.54
C SER A 63 15.14 5.86 -2.97
N PRO A 64 15.13 7.20 -2.93
CA PRO A 64 14.08 7.99 -3.57
C PRO A 64 13.88 7.57 -5.03
N PRO A 65 12.67 7.73 -5.60
CA PRO A 65 12.42 7.34 -6.99
C PRO A 65 13.26 8.19 -7.95
N GLU A 66 13.83 7.54 -8.97
CA GLU A 66 14.50 8.20 -10.09
C GLU A 66 13.50 8.62 -11.16
N ASP A 67 12.35 7.93 -11.25
CA ASP A 67 11.26 8.17 -12.19
C ASP A 67 9.97 8.44 -11.40
N GLU A 68 9.51 9.68 -11.44
CA GLU A 68 8.28 10.13 -10.78
C GLU A 68 7.03 9.73 -11.59
N ASP A 69 7.17 9.43 -12.87
CA ASP A 69 6.07 9.03 -13.77
C ASP A 69 5.75 7.53 -13.65
N ALA A 70 6.62 6.76 -12.99
CA ALA A 70 6.36 5.34 -12.76
C ALA A 70 5.00 5.13 -12.05
N TRP A 71 4.16 4.24 -12.59
CA TRP A 71 2.79 4.03 -12.09
C TRP A 71 2.73 3.79 -10.58
N MET A 72 3.62 2.96 -10.05
CA MET A 72 3.66 2.64 -8.61
C MET A 72 4.10 3.85 -7.76
N THR A 73 4.96 4.72 -8.28
CA THR A 73 5.34 5.99 -7.65
C THR A 73 4.14 6.92 -7.57
N ARG A 74 3.37 7.03 -8.65
CA ARG A 74 2.11 7.81 -8.68
C ARG A 74 1.05 7.26 -7.73
N VAL A 75 0.98 5.95 -7.50
CA VAL A 75 0.13 5.34 -6.46
C VAL A 75 0.44 5.94 -5.09
N VAL A 76 1.72 6.00 -4.71
CA VAL A 76 2.13 6.53 -3.40
C VAL A 76 1.84 8.03 -3.29
N PHE A 77 2.05 8.80 -4.36
CA PHE A 77 1.69 10.22 -4.39
C PHE A 77 0.19 10.43 -4.23
N ALA A 78 -0.63 9.61 -4.88
CA ALA A 78 -2.07 9.65 -4.74
C ALA A 78 -2.54 9.27 -3.33
N GLU A 79 -1.92 8.26 -2.69
CA GLU A 79 -2.18 7.87 -1.30
C GLU A 79 -1.80 9.01 -0.33
N ARG A 80 -0.64 9.64 -0.52
CA ARG A 80 -0.20 10.80 0.26
C ARG A 80 -1.18 11.96 0.11
N TRP A 81 -1.55 12.31 -1.11
CA TRP A 81 -2.51 13.38 -1.40
C TRP A 81 -3.87 13.17 -0.71
N CYS A 82 -4.40 11.93 -0.72
CA CYS A 82 -5.63 11.60 0.00
C CYS A 82 -5.49 11.79 1.50
N ARG A 83 -4.35 11.41 2.06
CA ARG A 83 -4.07 11.58 3.49
C ARG A 83 -3.97 13.06 3.89
N GLU A 84 -3.27 13.89 3.10
CA GLU A 84 -3.13 15.33 3.33
C GLU A 84 -4.49 16.04 3.27
N LYS A 85 -5.38 15.61 2.37
CA LYS A 85 -6.75 16.12 2.25
C LYS A 85 -7.70 15.56 3.30
N ARG A 86 -7.23 14.74 4.25
CA ARG A 86 -8.05 14.02 5.25
C ARG A 86 -9.22 13.25 4.63
N GLN A 87 -9.10 12.84 3.38
CA GLN A 87 -10.07 11.98 2.73
C GLN A 87 -9.89 10.56 3.29
N GLY A 88 -10.92 10.05 3.96
CA GLY A 88 -10.93 8.68 4.46
C GLY A 88 -10.74 7.69 3.30
N VAL A 89 -10.02 6.60 3.56
CA VAL A 89 -9.86 5.49 2.60
C VAL A 89 -10.76 4.30 2.96
N LEU A 90 -11.60 4.46 3.96
CA LEU A 90 -12.48 3.44 4.54
C LEU A 90 -13.93 3.94 4.59
N ASP A 91 -14.41 4.60 3.55
CA ASP A 91 -15.82 4.95 3.38
C ASP A 91 -16.45 4.13 2.25
N PHE A 92 -17.77 4.14 2.16
CA PHE A 92 -18.52 3.38 1.15
C PHE A 92 -18.66 4.10 -0.19
N SER A 93 -18.00 5.24 -0.38
CA SER A 93 -17.94 5.91 -1.68
C SER A 93 -16.93 5.23 -2.61
N TYR A 94 -17.14 5.33 -3.91
CA TYR A 94 -16.15 4.87 -4.89
C TYR A 94 -14.96 5.86 -4.92
N PRO A 95 -13.69 5.40 -4.95
CA PRO A 95 -13.21 4.01 -5.02
C PRO A 95 -13.01 3.33 -3.66
N ASN A 96 -13.24 3.99 -2.53
CA ASN A 96 -12.93 3.52 -1.17
C ASN A 96 -13.68 2.23 -0.82
N VAL A 97 -14.88 2.03 -1.36
CA VAL A 97 -15.65 0.79 -1.20
C VAL A 97 -14.85 -0.45 -1.61
N LEU A 98 -13.98 -0.35 -2.62
CA LEU A 98 -13.11 -1.46 -3.06
C LEU A 98 -12.10 -1.83 -1.97
N ASN A 99 -11.57 -0.83 -1.27
CA ASN A 99 -10.65 -1.04 -0.15
C ASN A 99 -11.39 -1.64 1.07
N VAL A 100 -12.63 -1.20 1.32
CA VAL A 100 -13.49 -1.78 2.37
C VAL A 100 -13.80 -3.25 2.07
N LEU A 101 -14.16 -3.60 0.84
CA LEU A 101 -14.41 -4.98 0.40
C LEU A 101 -13.14 -5.84 0.43
N ASN A 102 -11.98 -5.25 0.28
CA ASN A 102 -10.70 -5.96 0.36
C ASN A 102 -10.41 -6.48 1.78
N ILE A 103 -10.89 -5.80 2.83
CA ILE A 103 -10.66 -6.21 4.22
C ILE A 103 -11.21 -7.61 4.50
N PRO A 104 -12.52 -7.90 4.28
CA PRO A 104 -13.06 -9.24 4.49
C PRO A 104 -12.48 -10.27 3.53
N ALA A 105 -12.14 -9.89 2.28
CA ALA A 105 -11.52 -10.80 1.32
C ALA A 105 -10.13 -11.26 1.80
N ALA A 106 -9.28 -10.35 2.24
CA ALA A 106 -7.96 -10.66 2.81
C ALA A 106 -8.10 -11.43 4.14
N GLY A 107 -9.04 -11.04 5.00
CA GLY A 107 -9.32 -11.74 6.26
C GLY A 107 -9.76 -13.18 6.03
N TYR A 108 -10.64 -13.42 5.07
CA TYR A 108 -11.05 -14.78 4.72
C TYR A 108 -9.91 -15.58 4.07
N ALA A 109 -9.05 -14.94 3.25
CA ALA A 109 -7.86 -15.60 2.71
C ALA A 109 -6.93 -16.09 3.84
N LEU A 110 -6.70 -15.27 4.88
CA LEU A 110 -5.92 -15.64 6.07
C LEU A 110 -6.58 -16.80 6.85
N PHE A 111 -7.88 -16.74 7.05
CA PHE A 111 -8.63 -17.84 7.70
C PHE A 111 -8.52 -19.13 6.89
N ALA A 112 -8.70 -19.07 5.56
CA ALA A 112 -8.56 -20.22 4.68
C ALA A 112 -7.13 -20.79 4.69
N ALA A 113 -6.10 -19.92 4.75
CA ALA A 113 -4.70 -20.32 4.88
C ALA A 113 -4.45 -21.04 6.21
N TYR A 114 -4.96 -20.51 7.31
CA TYR A 114 -4.87 -21.17 8.61
C TYR A 114 -5.57 -22.54 8.62
N ARG A 115 -6.71 -22.67 7.91
CA ARG A 115 -7.47 -23.92 7.74
C ARG A 115 -6.87 -24.83 6.67
N ARG A 116 -5.77 -24.44 6.02
CA ARG A 116 -5.09 -25.20 4.95
C ARG A 116 -6.02 -25.57 3.78
N GLN A 117 -6.82 -24.64 3.32
CA GLN A 117 -7.75 -24.80 2.21
C GLN A 117 -7.16 -24.16 0.92
N PRO A 118 -6.35 -24.87 0.12
CA PRO A 118 -5.49 -24.26 -0.90
C PRO A 118 -6.28 -23.52 -1.97
N LEU A 119 -7.37 -24.08 -2.45
CA LEU A 119 -8.20 -23.45 -3.49
C LEU A 119 -8.83 -22.14 -3.01
N ARG A 120 -9.31 -22.11 -1.76
CA ARG A 120 -9.90 -20.90 -1.17
C ARG A 120 -8.85 -19.82 -0.92
N VAL A 121 -7.65 -20.23 -0.47
CA VAL A 121 -6.51 -19.32 -0.32
C VAL A 121 -6.18 -18.67 -1.66
N ALA A 122 -6.00 -19.47 -2.71
CA ALA A 122 -5.65 -18.96 -4.04
C ALA A 122 -6.74 -18.02 -4.58
N LEU A 123 -8.01 -18.43 -4.51
CA LEU A 123 -9.13 -17.64 -4.98
C LEU A 123 -9.23 -16.29 -4.26
N MET A 124 -9.20 -16.30 -2.91
CA MET A 124 -9.33 -15.09 -2.12
C MET A 124 -8.09 -14.19 -2.18
N CYS A 125 -6.91 -14.77 -2.39
CA CYS A 125 -5.71 -14.00 -2.68
C CYS A 125 -5.87 -13.22 -3.99
N VAL A 126 -6.31 -13.87 -5.06
CA VAL A 126 -6.58 -13.22 -6.35
C VAL A 126 -7.65 -12.13 -6.21
N VAL A 127 -8.78 -12.43 -5.56
CA VAL A 127 -9.84 -11.43 -5.32
C VAL A 127 -9.31 -10.23 -4.57
N SER A 128 -8.56 -10.45 -3.49
CA SER A 128 -7.97 -9.37 -2.71
C SER A 128 -6.99 -8.53 -3.54
N MET A 129 -6.13 -9.18 -4.34
CA MET A 129 -5.19 -8.48 -5.22
C MET A 129 -5.91 -7.64 -6.28
N VAL A 130 -6.95 -8.19 -6.93
CA VAL A 130 -7.76 -7.48 -7.92
C VAL A 130 -8.43 -6.26 -7.30
N LEU A 131 -9.09 -6.41 -6.15
CA LEU A 131 -9.72 -5.30 -5.44
C LEU A 131 -8.70 -4.20 -5.07
N LYS A 132 -7.52 -4.60 -4.60
CA LYS A 132 -6.46 -3.66 -4.22
C LYS A 132 -5.92 -2.91 -5.44
N PHE A 133 -5.60 -3.61 -6.53
CA PHE A 133 -5.11 -2.97 -7.75
C PHE A 133 -6.16 -2.07 -8.39
N TRP A 134 -7.42 -2.47 -8.37
CA TRP A 134 -8.51 -1.62 -8.85
C TRP A 134 -8.63 -0.36 -8.02
N PHE A 135 -8.62 -0.48 -6.70
CA PHE A 135 -8.65 0.66 -5.78
C PHE A 135 -7.51 1.65 -6.06
N VAL A 136 -6.25 1.18 -6.07
CA VAL A 136 -5.10 2.08 -6.28
C VAL A 136 -5.08 2.67 -7.69
N GLY A 137 -5.50 1.91 -8.71
CA GLY A 137 -5.63 2.41 -10.08
C GLY A 137 -6.71 3.50 -10.22
N ALA A 138 -7.83 3.37 -9.51
CA ALA A 138 -8.86 4.40 -9.46
C ALA A 138 -8.38 5.65 -8.71
N LEU A 139 -7.57 5.45 -7.67
CA LEU A 139 -6.98 6.55 -6.88
C LEU A 139 -5.99 7.37 -7.73
N VAL A 140 -5.12 6.70 -8.48
CA VAL A 140 -4.19 7.36 -9.42
C VAL A 140 -4.95 8.19 -10.45
N ARG A 141 -6.00 7.63 -11.06
CA ARG A 141 -6.83 8.37 -12.03
C ARG A 141 -7.45 9.63 -11.44
N ARG A 142 -7.91 9.58 -10.18
CA ARG A 142 -8.43 10.77 -9.48
C ARG A 142 -7.33 11.81 -9.23
N TYR A 143 -6.16 11.36 -8.84
CA TYR A 143 -5.01 12.23 -8.61
C TYR A 143 -4.58 12.95 -9.89
N ASP A 144 -4.45 12.22 -11.01
CA ASP A 144 -4.07 12.75 -12.31
C ASP A 144 -5.09 13.76 -12.85
N ALA A 145 -6.38 13.46 -12.76
CA ALA A 145 -7.44 14.36 -13.21
C ALA A 145 -7.38 15.71 -12.46
N ARG A 146 -7.06 15.68 -11.15
CA ARG A 146 -6.90 16.91 -10.35
C ARG A 146 -5.65 17.71 -10.70
N GLN A 147 -4.57 17.03 -11.08
CA GLN A 147 -3.34 17.70 -11.53
C GLN A 147 -3.56 18.45 -12.87
N MET A 148 -4.40 17.90 -13.75
CA MET A 148 -4.74 18.55 -15.02
C MET A 148 -5.65 19.77 -14.84
N ASP A 149 -6.54 19.73 -13.83
CA ASP A 149 -7.48 20.83 -13.52
C ASP A 149 -6.85 21.97 -12.72
N SER A 150 -5.64 21.77 -12.17
CA SER A 150 -4.91 22.82 -11.45
C SER A 150 -4.09 23.64 -12.46
N PRO A 151 -4.40 24.95 -12.68
CA PRO A 151 -3.58 25.78 -13.55
C PRO A 151 -2.13 25.77 -13.04
N ARG A 152 -1.18 25.59 -13.92
CA ARG A 152 0.23 25.83 -13.61
C ARG A 152 0.41 27.34 -13.43
N GLU A 153 0.38 27.79 -12.19
CA GLU A 153 0.88 29.11 -11.82
C GLU A 153 2.39 29.16 -11.89
#